data_0225193c8bd857992896c9166c2a92f7
#
_entry.id   0225193c8bd857992896c9166c2a92f7
#
_cell.length_a   1.000
_cell.length_b   1.000
_cell.length_c   1.000
_cell.angle_alpha   90.00
_cell.angle_beta   90.00
_cell.angle_gamma   90.00
#
_symmetry.space_group_name_H-M   'P 1'
#
loop_
_entity.id
_entity.type
_entity.pdbx_description
1 polymer ?
#
loop_
_entity_poly.entity_id
_entity_poly.type
_entity_poly.pdbx_seq_one_letter_code
_entity_poly.pdbx_strand_id
1 'polypeptide(L)'
;MDIGRERSTMNVALWIVQGLLATLFLFAGGAKLVLPLDQMAGPVPLPGWFLRFIGVAEVLGALGLVLPGLLRIRPGLAPLAATGLVIIMIGATIVMWAGGMVAVALMNLVVTLLAAFVAYGRWRLAPYRDSSRPAVLRPAS
;
A
#
# COMPACT_ATOMS: atom_id res chain seq x y z
N MET A 1 -25.57 3.62 -18.89
CA MET A 1 -24.28 3.32 -18.31
C MET A 1 -24.48 2.79 -16.92
N ASP A 2 -23.98 1.61 -16.66
CA ASP A 2 -24.27 0.91 -15.42
C ASP A 2 -23.23 1.28 -14.35
N ILE A 3 -23.61 2.12 -13.40
CA ILE A 3 -22.76 2.57 -12.29
C ILE A 3 -22.28 1.38 -11.45
N GLY A 4 -23.10 0.37 -11.27
CA GLY A 4 -22.72 -0.86 -10.56
C GLY A 4 -21.62 -1.62 -11.27
N ARG A 5 -21.63 -1.63 -12.59
CA ARG A 5 -20.62 -2.30 -13.41
C ARG A 5 -19.27 -1.57 -13.34
N GLU A 6 -19.29 -0.25 -13.40
CA GLU A 6 -18.08 0.56 -13.24
C GLU A 6 -17.44 0.38 -11.86
N ARG A 7 -18.25 0.37 -10.81
CA ARG A 7 -17.78 0.10 -9.45
C ARG A 7 -17.17 -1.29 -9.31
N SER A 8 -17.79 -2.31 -9.93
CA SER A 8 -17.29 -3.68 -9.91
C SER A 8 -15.95 -3.78 -10.62
N THR A 9 -15.82 -3.16 -11.81
CA THR A 9 -14.56 -3.13 -12.56
C THR A 9 -13.47 -2.42 -11.77
N MET A 10 -13.78 -1.27 -11.18
CA MET A 10 -12.83 -0.52 -10.37
C MET A 10 -12.41 -1.32 -9.12
N ASN A 11 -13.36 -2.00 -8.48
CA ASN A 11 -13.07 -2.84 -7.32
C ASN A 11 -12.11 -3.99 -7.68
N VAL A 12 -12.32 -4.66 -8.81
CA VAL A 12 -11.44 -5.72 -9.30
C VAL A 12 -10.05 -5.17 -9.59
N ALA A 13 -9.96 -4.02 -10.27
CA ALA A 13 -8.69 -3.38 -10.57
C ALA A 13 -7.91 -3.04 -9.30
N LEU A 14 -8.59 -2.46 -8.31
CA LEU A 14 -7.98 -2.13 -7.02
C LEU A 14 -7.50 -3.37 -6.28
N TRP A 15 -8.28 -4.47 -6.29
CA TRP A 15 -7.87 -5.71 -5.66
C TRP A 15 -6.63 -6.31 -6.30
N ILE A 16 -6.53 -6.27 -7.64
CA ILE A 16 -5.35 -6.74 -8.35
C ILE A 16 -4.12 -5.92 -7.94
N VAL A 17 -4.22 -4.59 -7.97
CA VAL A 17 -3.12 -3.71 -7.59
C VAL A 17 -2.75 -3.91 -6.11
N GLN A 18 -3.74 -4.00 -5.22
CA GLN A 18 -3.50 -4.23 -3.79
C GLN A 18 -2.79 -5.56 -3.54
N GLY A 19 -3.19 -6.62 -4.22
CA GLY A 19 -2.55 -7.93 -4.11
C GLY A 19 -1.09 -7.89 -4.57
N LEU A 20 -0.82 -7.24 -5.70
CA LEU A 20 0.54 -7.07 -6.21
C LEU A 20 1.39 -6.24 -5.26
N LEU A 21 0.88 -5.12 -4.77
CA LEU A 21 1.59 -4.26 -3.83
C LEU A 21 1.83 -4.96 -2.48
N ALA A 22 0.82 -5.67 -1.98
CA ALA A 22 0.95 -6.40 -0.72
C ALA A 22 2.04 -7.46 -0.82
N THR A 23 2.07 -8.23 -1.91
CA THR A 23 3.11 -9.24 -2.16
C THR A 23 4.49 -8.59 -2.22
N LEU A 24 4.61 -7.50 -2.98
CA LEU A 24 5.87 -6.78 -3.13
C LEU A 24 6.37 -6.25 -1.79
N PHE A 25 5.52 -5.60 -1.01
CA PHE A 25 5.90 -5.00 0.27
C PHE A 25 6.12 -6.05 1.36
N LEU A 26 5.38 -7.14 1.36
CA LEU A 26 5.66 -8.26 2.28
C LEU A 26 7.04 -8.86 2.01
N PHE A 27 7.38 -9.04 0.75
CA PHE A 27 8.70 -9.56 0.36
C PHE A 27 9.80 -8.57 0.74
N ALA A 28 9.65 -7.30 0.36
CA ALA A 28 10.65 -6.26 0.62
C ALA A 28 10.79 -5.98 2.12
N GLY A 29 9.69 -5.85 2.82
CA GLY A 29 9.69 -5.62 4.27
C GLY A 29 10.20 -6.82 5.04
N GLY A 30 9.78 -8.03 4.68
CA GLY A 30 10.26 -9.26 5.27
C GLY A 30 11.77 -9.44 5.10
N ALA A 31 12.27 -9.15 3.90
CA ALA A 31 13.70 -9.18 3.64
C ALA A 31 14.48 -8.21 4.55
N LYS A 32 13.95 -7.00 4.76
CA LYS A 32 14.57 -6.02 5.65
C LYS A 32 14.55 -6.43 7.12
N LEU A 33 13.66 -7.33 7.51
CA LEU A 33 13.59 -7.85 8.89
C LEU A 33 14.46 -9.08 9.11
N VAL A 34 14.69 -9.87 8.06
CA VAL A 34 15.36 -11.19 8.16
C VAL A 34 16.82 -11.12 7.74
N LEU A 35 17.14 -10.35 6.68
CA LEU A 35 18.51 -10.30 6.15
C LEU A 35 19.47 -9.57 7.11
N PRO A 36 20.74 -9.99 7.15
CA PRO A 36 21.78 -9.25 7.87
C PRO A 36 21.93 -7.82 7.33
N LEU A 37 22.22 -6.88 8.21
CA LEU A 37 22.33 -5.45 7.86
C LEU A 37 23.42 -5.18 6.84
N ASP A 38 24.52 -5.94 6.87
CA ASP A 38 25.62 -5.81 5.92
C ASP A 38 25.19 -6.14 4.49
N GLN A 39 24.23 -7.06 4.31
CA GLN A 39 23.69 -7.41 3.00
C GLN A 39 22.70 -6.37 2.47
N MET A 40 22.25 -5.46 3.31
CA MET A 40 21.32 -4.40 2.95
C MET A 40 22.02 -3.07 2.68
N ALA A 41 23.36 -3.06 2.71
CA ALA A 41 24.15 -1.85 2.45
C ALA A 41 23.86 -1.34 1.02
N GLY A 42 23.35 -0.11 0.94
CA GLY A 42 23.06 0.57 -0.32
C GLY A 42 24.04 1.72 -0.57
N PRO A 43 23.84 2.47 -1.67
CA PRO A 43 24.69 3.61 -2.02
C PRO A 43 24.63 4.75 -0.99
N VAL A 44 23.53 4.82 -0.21
CA VAL A 44 23.38 5.79 0.88
C VAL A 44 23.42 5.02 2.19
N PRO A 45 24.37 5.34 3.11
CA PRO A 45 24.40 4.65 4.39
C PRO A 45 23.23 5.07 5.27
N LEU A 46 22.38 4.09 5.62
CA LEU A 46 21.27 4.29 6.52
C LEU A 46 21.51 3.50 7.81
N PRO A 47 21.09 4.04 8.99
CA PRO A 47 21.21 3.30 10.24
C PRO A 47 20.42 1.98 10.18
N GLY A 48 20.96 0.92 10.77
CA GLY A 48 20.32 -0.40 10.77
C GLY A 48 18.94 -0.39 11.41
N TRP A 49 18.77 0.34 12.51
CA TRP A 49 17.45 0.44 13.16
C TRP A 49 16.41 1.10 12.24
N PHE A 50 16.85 2.06 11.43
CA PHE A 50 15.97 2.75 10.48
C PHE A 50 15.50 1.80 9.37
N LEU A 51 16.41 0.96 8.84
CA LEU A 51 16.06 -0.07 7.85
C LEU A 51 15.06 -1.08 8.43
N ARG A 52 15.25 -1.50 9.67
CA ARG A 52 14.31 -2.38 10.36
C ARG A 52 12.95 -1.73 10.56
N PHE A 53 12.93 -0.46 10.92
CA PHE A 53 11.70 0.32 11.06
C PHE A 53 10.93 0.38 9.75
N ILE A 54 11.62 0.66 8.64
CA ILE A 54 11.00 0.68 7.30
C ILE A 54 10.43 -0.72 6.98
N GLY A 55 11.18 -1.78 7.27
CA GLY A 55 10.72 -3.15 7.05
C GLY A 55 9.41 -3.45 7.78
N VAL A 56 9.32 -3.08 9.06
CA VAL A 56 8.10 -3.24 9.85
C VAL A 56 6.95 -2.44 9.22
N ALA A 57 7.21 -1.19 8.86
CA ALA A 57 6.20 -0.33 8.25
C ALA A 57 5.69 -0.89 6.92
N GLU A 58 6.58 -1.45 6.10
CA GLU A 58 6.21 -2.08 4.83
C GLU A 58 5.33 -3.32 5.04
N VAL A 59 5.68 -4.18 5.99
CA VAL A 59 4.88 -5.37 6.30
C VAL A 59 3.51 -4.96 6.84
N LEU A 60 3.46 -4.02 7.77
CA LEU A 60 2.18 -3.52 8.30
C LEU A 60 1.35 -2.85 7.21
N GLY A 61 2.00 -2.09 6.31
CA GLY A 61 1.32 -1.48 5.18
C GLY A 61 0.74 -2.52 4.23
N ALA A 62 1.48 -3.58 3.92
CA ALA A 62 1.01 -4.68 3.09
C ALA A 62 -0.21 -5.37 3.69
N LEU A 63 -0.16 -5.69 4.98
CA LEU A 63 -1.29 -6.27 5.69
C LEU A 63 -2.47 -5.32 5.72
N GLY A 64 -2.24 -4.03 5.95
CA GLY A 64 -3.27 -3.00 5.96
C GLY A 64 -3.93 -2.76 4.60
N LEU A 65 -3.26 -3.13 3.50
CA LEU A 65 -3.85 -3.05 2.16
C LEU A 65 -4.91 -4.13 1.92
N VAL A 66 -4.72 -5.31 2.47
CA VAL A 66 -5.50 -6.49 2.10
C VAL A 66 -6.44 -6.93 3.22
N LEU A 67 -5.97 -6.97 4.47
CA LEU A 67 -6.76 -7.54 5.57
C LEU A 67 -8.09 -6.84 5.83
N PRO A 68 -8.17 -5.49 5.83
CA PRO A 68 -9.47 -4.84 6.08
C PRO A 68 -10.54 -5.25 5.09
N GLY A 69 -10.16 -5.43 3.81
CA GLY A 69 -11.09 -5.88 2.78
C GLY A 69 -11.49 -7.33 2.93
N LEU A 70 -10.53 -8.21 3.25
CA LEU A 70 -10.80 -9.64 3.44
C LEU A 70 -11.65 -9.90 4.67
N LEU A 71 -11.37 -9.20 5.76
CA LEU A 71 -12.09 -9.35 7.02
C LEU A 71 -13.33 -8.46 7.11
N ARG A 72 -13.53 -7.59 6.15
CA ARG A 72 -14.62 -6.61 6.08
C ARG A 72 -14.73 -5.75 7.34
N ILE A 73 -13.57 -5.35 7.86
CA ILE A 73 -13.46 -4.48 9.02
C ILE A 73 -12.80 -3.16 8.63
N ARG A 74 -13.15 -2.08 9.31
CA ARG A 74 -12.54 -0.75 9.21
C ARG A 74 -12.10 -0.38 7.80
N PRO A 75 -13.02 -0.07 6.89
CA PRO A 75 -12.71 0.18 5.48
C PRO A 75 -11.71 1.32 5.25
N GLY A 76 -11.55 2.22 6.21
CA GLY A 76 -10.57 3.30 6.15
C GLY A 76 -9.11 2.86 6.32
N LEU A 77 -8.84 1.62 6.78
CA LEU A 77 -7.48 1.16 6.98
C LEU A 77 -6.71 0.94 5.68
N ALA A 78 -7.39 0.49 4.62
CA ALA A 78 -6.72 0.26 3.33
C ALA A 78 -6.19 1.56 2.71
N PRO A 79 -6.98 2.64 2.57
CA PRO A 79 -6.45 3.91 2.09
C PRO A 79 -5.42 4.52 3.04
N LEU A 80 -5.56 4.34 4.35
CA LEU A 80 -4.57 4.79 5.32
C LEU A 80 -3.24 4.07 5.13
N ALA A 81 -3.26 2.73 4.99
CA ALA A 81 -2.07 1.93 4.73
C ALA A 81 -1.40 2.33 3.41
N ALA A 82 -2.19 2.51 2.35
CA ALA A 82 -1.68 2.95 1.05
C ALA A 82 -1.03 4.33 1.14
N THR A 83 -1.62 5.26 1.88
CA THR A 83 -1.05 6.59 2.11
C THR A 83 0.29 6.51 2.85
N GLY A 84 0.37 5.67 3.88
CA GLY A 84 1.63 5.43 4.60
C GLY A 84 2.71 4.89 3.68
N LEU A 85 2.37 3.94 2.82
CA LEU A 85 3.30 3.38 1.83
C LEU A 85 3.74 4.42 0.82
N VAL A 86 2.86 5.32 0.38
CA VAL A 86 3.21 6.44 -0.51
C VAL A 86 4.28 7.30 0.13
N ILE A 87 4.12 7.66 1.39
CA ILE A 87 5.08 8.50 2.12
C ILE A 87 6.44 7.81 2.18
N ILE A 88 6.47 6.51 2.53
CA ILE A 88 7.70 5.72 2.61
C ILE A 88 8.37 5.64 1.23
N MET A 89 7.60 5.39 0.19
CA MET A 89 8.14 5.26 -1.17
C MET A 89 8.67 6.58 -1.73
N ILE A 90 8.06 7.70 -1.39
CA ILE A 90 8.59 9.01 -1.75
C ILE A 90 9.97 9.20 -1.13
N GLY A 91 10.11 8.89 0.16
CA GLY A 91 11.40 8.93 0.83
C GLY A 91 12.43 8.01 0.17
N ALA A 92 12.05 6.77 -0.12
CA ALA A 92 12.91 5.79 -0.79
C ALA A 92 13.33 6.29 -2.18
N THR A 93 12.43 6.88 -2.94
CA THR A 93 12.71 7.43 -4.26
C THR A 93 13.76 8.53 -4.18
N ILE A 94 13.61 9.45 -3.24
CA ILE A 94 14.57 10.55 -3.03
C ILE A 94 15.96 9.99 -2.66
N VAL A 95 16.02 9.03 -1.74
CA VAL A 95 17.26 8.41 -1.31
C VAL A 95 17.97 7.71 -2.47
N MET A 96 17.22 6.93 -3.26
CA MET A 96 17.80 6.21 -4.41
C MET A 96 18.26 7.17 -5.50
N TRP A 97 17.50 8.22 -5.76
CA TRP A 97 17.88 9.25 -6.73
C TRP A 97 19.19 9.95 -6.30
N ALA A 98 19.25 10.38 -5.05
CA ALA A 98 20.43 11.02 -4.49
C ALA A 98 21.66 10.10 -4.48
N GLY A 99 21.44 8.79 -4.33
CA GLY A 99 22.49 7.78 -4.40
C GLY A 99 22.90 7.37 -5.81
N GLY A 100 22.36 8.00 -6.85
CA GLY A 100 22.68 7.71 -8.24
C GLY A 100 21.99 6.46 -8.82
N MET A 101 21.10 5.82 -8.08
CA MET A 101 20.37 4.64 -8.54
C MET A 101 19.06 5.04 -9.23
N VAL A 102 19.17 5.67 -10.39
CA VAL A 102 18.06 6.26 -11.13
C VAL A 102 17.03 5.21 -11.52
N ALA A 103 17.47 4.02 -11.98
CA ALA A 103 16.54 2.96 -12.37
C ALA A 103 15.68 2.47 -11.20
N VAL A 104 16.28 2.31 -10.02
CA VAL A 104 15.55 1.91 -8.81
C VAL A 104 14.62 3.03 -8.36
N ALA A 105 15.06 4.29 -8.44
CA ALA A 105 14.22 5.45 -8.12
C ALA A 105 12.99 5.50 -9.02
N LEU A 106 13.15 5.26 -10.31
CA LEU A 106 12.02 5.23 -11.25
C LEU A 106 11.05 4.09 -10.95
N MET A 107 11.57 2.92 -10.60
CA MET A 107 10.73 1.79 -10.19
C MET A 107 9.95 2.11 -8.91
N ASN A 108 10.61 2.72 -7.92
CA ASN A 108 9.95 3.18 -6.70
C ASN A 108 8.86 4.21 -7.00
N LEU A 109 9.10 5.08 -7.98
CA LEU A 109 8.10 6.07 -8.39
C LEU A 109 6.86 5.38 -8.97
N VAL A 110 7.03 4.36 -9.81
CA VAL A 110 5.90 3.57 -10.35
C VAL A 110 5.11 2.93 -9.21
N VAL A 111 5.80 2.32 -8.24
CA VAL A 111 5.15 1.71 -7.07
C VAL A 111 4.41 2.77 -6.25
N THR A 112 4.98 3.96 -6.10
CA THR A 112 4.34 5.10 -5.43
C THR A 112 3.03 5.49 -6.11
N LEU A 113 3.04 5.56 -7.44
CA LEU A 113 1.84 5.90 -8.22
C LEU A 113 0.75 4.83 -8.06
N LEU A 114 1.14 3.55 -8.06
CA LEU A 114 0.19 2.46 -7.81
C LEU A 114 -0.39 2.53 -6.39
N ALA A 115 0.43 2.80 -5.40
CA ALA A 115 -0.03 2.96 -4.02
C ALA A 115 -0.95 4.19 -3.87
N ALA A 116 -0.64 5.30 -4.55
CA ALA A 116 -1.49 6.49 -4.58
C ALA A 116 -2.84 6.19 -5.25
N PHE A 117 -2.83 5.40 -6.33
CA PHE A 117 -4.05 4.95 -7.00
C PHE A 117 -4.94 4.14 -6.04
N VAL A 118 -4.35 3.22 -5.28
CA VAL A 118 -5.09 2.44 -4.27
C VAL A 118 -5.64 3.35 -3.18
N ALA A 119 -4.83 4.29 -2.67
CA ALA A 119 -5.27 5.23 -1.64
C ALA A 119 -6.50 6.02 -2.09
N TYR A 120 -6.42 6.60 -3.28
CA TYR A 120 -7.53 7.37 -3.85
C TYR A 120 -8.73 6.48 -4.17
N GLY A 121 -8.48 5.34 -4.81
CA GLY A 121 -9.55 4.44 -5.22
C GLY A 121 -10.35 3.88 -4.04
N ARG A 122 -9.67 3.49 -2.98
CA ARG A 122 -10.35 2.97 -1.77
C ARG A 122 -10.97 4.07 -0.93
N TRP A 123 -10.46 5.28 -1.03
CA TRP A 123 -11.04 6.40 -0.30
C TRP A 123 -12.32 6.91 -0.99
N ARG A 124 -12.28 7.10 -2.30
CA ARG A 124 -13.31 7.83 -3.04
C ARG A 124 -14.11 7.00 -4.03
N LEU A 125 -13.45 6.12 -4.78
CA LEU A 125 -14.07 5.44 -5.93
C LEU A 125 -14.77 4.13 -5.55
N ALA A 126 -14.14 3.29 -4.73
CA ALA A 126 -14.65 1.97 -4.37
C ALA A 126 -14.23 1.58 -2.95
N PRO A 127 -14.73 2.28 -1.92
CA PRO A 127 -14.40 1.93 -0.53
C PRO A 127 -14.94 0.53 -0.20
N TYR A 128 -14.26 -0.16 0.71
CA TYR A 128 -14.75 -1.44 1.21
C TYR A 128 -16.09 -1.25 1.95
N ARG A 129 -16.99 -2.20 1.79
CA ARG A 129 -18.22 -2.21 2.56
C ARG A 129 -17.93 -2.61 4.01
N ASP A 130 -18.42 -1.80 4.93
CA ASP A 130 -18.30 -2.06 6.36
C ASP A 130 -19.48 -2.95 6.80
N SER A 131 -19.19 -4.20 7.17
CA SER A 131 -20.21 -5.13 7.64
C SER A 131 -20.74 -4.82 9.04
N SER A 132 -20.05 -3.94 9.79
CA SER A 132 -20.50 -3.53 11.13
C SER A 132 -21.56 -2.43 11.10
N ARG A 133 -21.79 -1.79 9.96
CA ARG A 133 -22.87 -0.81 9.84
C ARG A 133 -24.21 -1.54 9.71
N PRO A 134 -25.13 -1.32 10.65
CA PRO A 134 -26.47 -1.86 10.49
C PRO A 134 -27.07 -1.33 9.18
N ALA A 135 -27.84 -2.18 8.51
CA ALA A 135 -28.59 -1.76 7.36
C ALA A 135 -29.43 -0.56 7.78
N VAL A 136 -29.03 0.64 7.34
CA VAL A 136 -29.83 1.84 7.60
C VAL A 136 -31.21 1.57 7.06
N LEU A 137 -32.18 1.65 7.93
CA LEU A 137 -33.58 1.58 7.56
C LEU A 137 -33.79 2.52 6.38
N ARG A 138 -33.94 1.96 5.20
CA ARG A 138 -34.37 2.75 4.05
C ARG A 138 -35.70 3.33 4.44
N PRO A 139 -35.89 4.65 4.40
CA PRO A 139 -37.19 5.20 4.62
C PRO A 139 -38.13 4.55 3.61
N ALA A 140 -39.22 3.98 4.10
CA ALA A 140 -40.24 3.46 3.25
C ALA A 140 -40.75 4.61 2.38
N SER A 141 -40.50 4.53 1.08
CA SER A 141 -40.97 5.49 0.10
C SER A 141 -42.46 5.27 -0.14
#